data_534397b13177b65395231a9861c45159
#
_entry.id   534397b13177b65395231a9861c45159
#
_cell.length_a   1.000
_cell.length_b   1.000
_cell.length_c   1.000
_cell.angle_alpha   90.00
_cell.angle_beta   90.00
_cell.angle_gamma   90.00
#
_symmetry.space_group_name_H-M   'P 1'
#
loop_
_entity.id
_entity.type
_entity.pdbx_description
1 polymer ?
#
loop_
_entity_poly.entity_id
_entity_poly.type
_entity_poly.pdbx_seq_one_letter_code
_entity_poly.pdbx_strand_id
1 'polypeptide(L)'
;ISYTTVSHVVNRTRPVSDEVRKKVEAAIAQLDYVPSAVARSLKAKSTATIGLLIPNGINPYFAELARGIEDYCERNGFCVILCNSDDNLEKQRNYLRVLLEKRVDGLIVSSVGGGDSLVDSLSSVRTPMVIVDRDLEHVNADLVRIDHEMGAYLATSHLLQLGHRHIACICGPAQTSVAKMRLAGYHRAMLEVGVAVPDAWVVESDFTAPSGYQAASQLLDGDRPTAIFAANDMVGIGALRAAAERNVRVPADLSIMGFDDIQMSQYVYPALTTVGQSILQLGEQAAEVLLRRISTRSDSPVQRMIVAPSLVLRESTAPPATAFNEFR
;
A
#
# COMPACT_ATOMS: atom_id res chain seq x y z
N ILE A 1 -43.03 -23.15 -15.10
CA ILE A 1 -42.42 -22.56 -13.88
C ILE A 1 -42.56 -21.04 -14.02
N SER A 2 -43.02 -20.34 -12.99
CA SER A 2 -43.17 -18.88 -13.04
C SER A 2 -41.80 -18.16 -13.00
N TYR A 3 -41.73 -16.95 -13.54
CA TYR A 3 -40.54 -16.10 -13.44
C TYR A 3 -40.07 -15.90 -11.98
N THR A 4 -41.03 -15.74 -11.07
CA THR A 4 -40.75 -15.58 -9.62
C THR A 4 -40.08 -16.83 -9.05
N THR A 5 -40.53 -18.03 -9.45
CA THR A 5 -39.95 -19.31 -9.00
C THR A 5 -38.52 -19.47 -9.53
N VAL A 6 -38.30 -19.15 -10.81
CA VAL A 6 -36.92 -19.14 -11.38
C VAL A 6 -36.02 -18.18 -10.62
N SER A 7 -36.50 -16.95 -10.34
CA SER A 7 -35.77 -15.97 -9.55
C SER A 7 -35.45 -16.46 -8.13
N HIS A 8 -36.34 -17.21 -7.49
CA HIS A 8 -36.07 -17.77 -6.15
C HIS A 8 -35.02 -18.89 -6.19
N VAL A 9 -35.00 -19.73 -7.23
CA VAL A 9 -33.97 -20.77 -7.42
C VAL A 9 -32.60 -20.12 -7.68
N VAL A 10 -32.54 -19.19 -8.66
CA VAL A 10 -31.30 -18.52 -9.08
C VAL A 10 -30.67 -17.72 -7.93
N ASN A 11 -31.49 -16.99 -7.16
CA ASN A 11 -31.01 -16.10 -6.11
C ASN A 11 -31.05 -16.74 -4.70
N ARG A 12 -31.48 -18.00 -4.55
CA ARG A 12 -31.59 -18.73 -3.28
C ARG A 12 -32.37 -17.95 -2.22
N THR A 13 -33.39 -17.19 -2.61
CA THR A 13 -34.12 -16.25 -1.72
C THR A 13 -35.28 -16.89 -0.96
N ARG A 14 -35.76 -18.07 -1.41
CA ARG A 14 -36.79 -18.87 -0.72
C ARG A 14 -36.58 -20.35 -0.99
N PRO A 15 -36.96 -21.23 -0.08
CA PRO A 15 -36.95 -22.68 -0.34
C PRO A 15 -37.91 -23.02 -1.49
N VAL A 16 -37.44 -23.84 -2.39
CA VAL A 16 -38.19 -24.37 -3.53
C VAL A 16 -38.04 -25.89 -3.49
N SER A 17 -39.06 -26.64 -3.93
CA SER A 17 -38.96 -28.11 -3.99
C SER A 17 -37.80 -28.56 -4.85
N ASP A 18 -37.15 -29.69 -4.51
CA ASP A 18 -36.00 -30.23 -5.22
C ASP A 18 -36.31 -30.54 -6.68
N GLU A 19 -37.54 -30.97 -6.99
CA GLU A 19 -37.98 -31.22 -8.35
C GLU A 19 -37.99 -29.94 -9.19
N VAL A 20 -38.51 -28.85 -8.64
CA VAL A 20 -38.56 -27.56 -9.34
C VAL A 20 -37.14 -26.97 -9.47
N ARG A 21 -36.31 -27.12 -8.43
CA ARG A 21 -34.91 -26.69 -8.49
C ARG A 21 -34.16 -27.37 -9.62
N LYS A 22 -34.20 -28.71 -9.69
CA LYS A 22 -33.55 -29.48 -10.76
C LYS A 22 -34.02 -29.10 -12.15
N LYS A 23 -35.32 -28.84 -12.34
CA LYS A 23 -35.87 -28.39 -13.63
C LYS A 23 -35.34 -27.01 -14.03
N VAL A 24 -35.20 -26.08 -13.08
CA VAL A 24 -34.66 -24.73 -13.35
C VAL A 24 -33.16 -24.81 -13.66
N GLU A 25 -32.40 -25.56 -12.87
CA GLU A 25 -30.95 -25.74 -13.08
C GLU A 25 -30.65 -26.40 -14.40
N ALA A 26 -31.43 -27.43 -14.80
CA ALA A 26 -31.30 -28.07 -16.11
C ALA A 26 -31.60 -27.09 -17.25
N ALA A 27 -32.64 -26.27 -17.14
CA ALA A 27 -32.95 -25.26 -18.15
C ALA A 27 -31.87 -24.17 -18.24
N ILE A 28 -31.29 -23.72 -17.09
CA ILE A 28 -30.18 -22.78 -17.06
C ILE A 28 -28.98 -23.37 -17.81
N ALA A 29 -28.61 -24.63 -17.54
CA ALA A 29 -27.50 -25.30 -18.19
C ALA A 29 -27.76 -25.51 -19.71
N GLN A 30 -28.99 -25.90 -20.08
CA GLN A 30 -29.35 -26.10 -21.47
C GLN A 30 -29.34 -24.82 -22.32
N LEU A 31 -29.70 -23.69 -21.70
CA LEU A 31 -29.78 -22.39 -22.37
C LEU A 31 -28.50 -21.56 -22.24
N ASP A 32 -27.49 -22.10 -21.58
CA ASP A 32 -26.26 -21.35 -21.20
C ASP A 32 -26.59 -19.99 -20.60
N TYR A 33 -27.66 -19.96 -19.76
CA TYR A 33 -28.19 -18.72 -19.22
C TYR A 33 -27.34 -18.23 -18.05
N VAL A 34 -26.70 -17.09 -18.22
CA VAL A 34 -26.02 -16.38 -17.14
C VAL A 34 -26.98 -15.34 -16.53
N PRO A 35 -27.34 -15.48 -15.23
CA PRO A 35 -28.23 -14.52 -14.58
C PRO A 35 -27.66 -13.10 -14.62
N SER A 36 -28.44 -12.14 -15.09
CA SER A 36 -28.01 -10.75 -15.17
C SER A 36 -27.72 -10.15 -13.78
N ALA A 37 -26.47 -9.78 -13.55
CA ALA A 37 -26.05 -9.07 -12.34
C ALA A 37 -26.77 -7.72 -12.21
N VAL A 38 -27.04 -7.02 -13.32
CA VAL A 38 -27.77 -5.74 -13.36
C VAL A 38 -29.19 -5.90 -12.85
N ALA A 39 -29.91 -6.94 -13.30
CA ALA A 39 -31.29 -7.20 -12.82
C ALA A 39 -31.32 -7.57 -11.33
N ARG A 40 -30.29 -8.25 -10.84
CA ARG A 40 -30.13 -8.60 -9.42
C ARG A 40 -29.86 -7.36 -8.57
N SER A 41 -28.93 -6.51 -9.00
CA SER A 41 -28.53 -5.30 -8.27
C SER A 41 -29.66 -4.28 -8.16
N LEU A 42 -30.53 -4.16 -9.17
CA LEU A 42 -31.73 -3.31 -9.10
C LEU A 42 -32.68 -3.73 -7.97
N LYS A 43 -32.82 -5.04 -7.73
CA LYS A 43 -33.69 -5.57 -6.67
C LYS A 43 -33.01 -5.55 -5.31
N ALA A 44 -31.73 -5.88 -5.24
CA ALA A 44 -30.94 -5.95 -4.00
C ALA A 44 -30.46 -4.57 -3.52
N LYS A 45 -30.47 -3.54 -4.38
CA LYS A 45 -29.86 -2.22 -4.16
C LYS A 45 -28.36 -2.32 -3.81
N SER A 46 -27.69 -3.38 -4.26
CA SER A 46 -26.28 -3.68 -4.08
C SER A 46 -25.76 -4.41 -5.30
N THR A 47 -24.53 -4.09 -5.71
CA THR A 47 -23.83 -4.78 -6.81
C THR A 47 -22.91 -5.88 -6.31
N ALA A 48 -22.72 -5.98 -4.99
CA ALA A 48 -21.72 -6.82 -4.33
C ALA A 48 -20.31 -6.61 -4.94
N THR A 49 -19.97 -5.35 -5.23
CA THR A 49 -18.73 -4.98 -5.90
C THR A 49 -18.06 -3.82 -5.17
N ILE A 50 -16.77 -3.95 -4.92
CA ILE A 50 -15.92 -2.91 -4.34
C ILE A 50 -14.96 -2.39 -5.42
N GLY A 51 -14.82 -1.07 -5.50
CA GLY A 51 -13.78 -0.44 -6.32
C GLY A 51 -12.50 -0.29 -5.50
N LEU A 52 -11.39 -0.77 -6.02
CA LEU A 52 -10.06 -0.57 -5.46
C LEU A 52 -9.22 0.27 -6.42
N LEU A 53 -8.78 1.44 -5.97
CA LEU A 53 -7.95 2.34 -6.74
C LEU A 53 -6.56 2.43 -6.10
N ILE A 54 -5.54 1.98 -6.83
CA ILE A 54 -4.13 2.00 -6.39
C ILE A 54 -3.29 2.91 -7.29
N PRO A 55 -2.19 3.50 -6.75
CA PRO A 55 -1.36 4.41 -7.51
C PRO A 55 -0.41 3.71 -8.47
N ASN A 56 0.14 2.53 -8.09
CA ASN A 56 1.15 1.85 -8.88
C ASN A 56 1.08 0.33 -8.73
N GLY A 57 0.58 -0.36 -9.75
CA GLY A 57 0.45 -1.82 -9.76
C GLY A 57 1.76 -2.59 -9.98
N ILE A 58 2.87 -1.90 -10.30
CA ILE A 58 4.19 -2.52 -10.46
C ILE A 58 4.89 -2.68 -9.10
N ASN A 59 4.61 -1.80 -8.14
CA ASN A 59 5.16 -1.92 -6.80
C ASN A 59 4.48 -3.09 -6.06
N PRO A 60 5.23 -4.13 -5.62
CA PRO A 60 4.71 -5.30 -4.93
C PRO A 60 3.87 -4.97 -3.68
N TYR A 61 4.16 -3.86 -2.99
CA TYR A 61 3.37 -3.38 -1.87
C TYR A 61 1.87 -3.29 -2.20
N PHE A 62 1.54 -2.67 -3.33
CA PHE A 62 0.13 -2.51 -3.71
C PHE A 62 -0.50 -3.81 -4.21
N ALA A 63 0.28 -4.74 -4.77
CA ALA A 63 -0.20 -6.05 -5.15
C ALA A 63 -0.54 -6.90 -3.90
N GLU A 64 0.31 -6.87 -2.88
CA GLU A 64 0.08 -7.56 -1.61
C GLU A 64 -1.11 -6.94 -0.85
N LEU A 65 -1.22 -5.61 -0.83
CA LEU A 65 -2.36 -4.89 -0.27
C LEU A 65 -3.67 -5.27 -0.96
N ALA A 66 -3.67 -5.26 -2.29
CA ALA A 66 -4.83 -5.65 -3.10
C ALA A 66 -5.25 -7.09 -2.82
N ARG A 67 -4.29 -8.01 -2.65
CA ARG A 67 -4.56 -9.40 -2.29
C ARG A 67 -5.29 -9.52 -0.96
N GLY A 68 -4.84 -8.81 0.08
CA GLY A 68 -5.51 -8.81 1.38
C GLY A 68 -6.95 -8.27 1.30
N ILE A 69 -7.16 -7.20 0.52
CA ILE A 69 -8.48 -6.63 0.27
C ILE A 69 -9.37 -7.65 -0.47
N GLU A 70 -8.86 -8.26 -1.53
CA GLU A 70 -9.58 -9.22 -2.37
C GLU A 70 -10.01 -10.44 -1.57
N ASP A 71 -9.08 -11.06 -0.82
CA ASP A 71 -9.34 -12.24 0.00
C ASP A 71 -10.42 -11.98 1.07
N TYR A 72 -10.41 -10.79 1.71
CA TYR A 72 -11.43 -10.44 2.67
C TYR A 72 -12.79 -10.17 2.01
N CYS A 73 -12.80 -9.46 0.89
CA CYS A 73 -14.02 -9.16 0.14
C CYS A 73 -14.66 -10.45 -0.40
N GLU A 74 -13.90 -11.36 -0.98
CA GLU A 74 -14.38 -12.65 -1.50
C GLU A 74 -15.05 -13.49 -0.40
N ARG A 75 -14.40 -13.62 0.77
CA ARG A 75 -14.96 -14.33 1.94
C ARG A 75 -16.30 -13.74 2.42
N ASN A 76 -16.55 -12.47 2.14
CA ASN A 76 -17.78 -11.76 2.48
C ASN A 76 -18.75 -11.58 1.29
N GLY A 77 -18.49 -12.25 0.16
CA GLY A 77 -19.39 -12.27 -1.02
C GLY A 77 -19.31 -11.03 -1.91
N PHE A 78 -18.22 -10.26 -1.82
CA PHE A 78 -17.96 -9.11 -2.68
C PHE A 78 -16.86 -9.41 -3.70
N CYS A 79 -17.01 -8.86 -4.92
CA CYS A 79 -15.98 -8.86 -5.95
C CYS A 79 -15.23 -7.52 -5.93
N VAL A 80 -13.93 -7.53 -6.22
CA VAL A 80 -13.12 -6.32 -6.30
C VAL A 80 -12.82 -5.96 -7.76
N ILE A 81 -13.02 -4.69 -8.11
CA ILE A 81 -12.56 -4.11 -9.38
C ILE A 81 -11.32 -3.26 -9.09
N LEU A 82 -10.15 -3.76 -9.48
CA LEU A 82 -8.89 -3.08 -9.35
C LEU A 82 -8.67 -2.08 -10.49
N CYS A 83 -8.34 -0.85 -10.13
CA CYS A 83 -7.94 0.22 -11.05
C CYS A 83 -6.56 0.75 -10.68
N ASN A 84 -5.63 0.76 -11.63
CA ASN A 84 -4.27 1.26 -11.46
C ASN A 84 -4.13 2.63 -12.14
N SER A 85 -3.84 3.67 -11.35
CA SER A 85 -3.76 5.05 -11.84
C SER A 85 -2.38 5.46 -12.38
N ASP A 86 -1.35 4.62 -12.22
CA ASP A 86 0.04 4.89 -12.64
C ASP A 86 0.55 6.26 -12.13
N ASP A 87 0.24 6.57 -10.88
CA ASP A 87 0.57 7.86 -10.25
C ASP A 87 0.07 9.09 -11.07
N ASN A 88 -0.98 8.93 -11.89
CA ASN A 88 -1.57 9.96 -12.74
C ASN A 88 -2.95 10.39 -12.24
N LEU A 89 -3.08 11.68 -11.88
CA LEU A 89 -4.30 12.26 -11.31
C LEU A 89 -5.49 12.24 -12.29
N GLU A 90 -5.26 12.45 -13.58
CA GLU A 90 -6.33 12.42 -14.58
C GLU A 90 -6.87 10.99 -14.74
N LYS A 91 -5.97 10.01 -14.82
CA LYS A 91 -6.32 8.60 -14.88
C LYS A 91 -7.07 8.16 -13.62
N GLN A 92 -6.64 8.63 -12.45
CA GLN A 92 -7.32 8.38 -11.19
C GLN A 92 -8.76 8.91 -11.18
N ARG A 93 -8.99 10.15 -11.61
CA ARG A 93 -10.34 10.73 -11.73
C ARG A 93 -11.21 9.95 -12.69
N ASN A 94 -10.65 9.56 -13.83
CA ASN A 94 -11.38 8.80 -14.83
C ASN A 94 -11.84 7.45 -14.28
N TYR A 95 -10.96 6.72 -13.59
CA TYR A 95 -11.32 5.45 -12.94
C TYR A 95 -12.35 5.65 -11.82
N LEU A 96 -12.22 6.69 -11.00
CA LEU A 96 -13.21 7.00 -9.98
C LEU A 96 -14.59 7.17 -10.61
N ARG A 97 -14.69 7.96 -11.71
CA ARG A 97 -15.95 8.14 -12.46
C ARG A 97 -16.50 6.81 -12.96
N VAL A 98 -15.65 5.96 -13.57
CA VAL A 98 -16.06 4.64 -14.08
C VAL A 98 -16.58 3.74 -12.96
N LEU A 99 -15.92 3.70 -11.81
CA LEU A 99 -16.37 2.91 -10.65
C LEU A 99 -17.73 3.39 -10.13
N LEU A 100 -17.96 4.71 -10.06
CA LEU A 100 -19.23 5.29 -9.67
C LEU A 100 -20.35 4.98 -10.68
N GLU A 101 -20.06 5.05 -11.99
CA GLU A 101 -20.99 4.66 -13.06
C GLU A 101 -21.36 3.17 -12.99
N LYS A 102 -20.41 2.32 -12.57
CA LYS A 102 -20.63 0.87 -12.29
C LYS A 102 -21.42 0.65 -11.00
N ARG A 103 -21.68 1.68 -10.21
CA ARG A 103 -22.42 1.63 -8.93
C ARG A 103 -21.79 0.65 -7.95
N VAL A 104 -20.47 0.71 -7.78
CA VAL A 104 -19.80 -0.06 -6.72
C VAL A 104 -20.39 0.29 -5.36
N ASP A 105 -20.49 -0.69 -4.48
CA ASP A 105 -21.10 -0.51 -3.14
C ASP A 105 -20.17 0.26 -2.19
N GLY A 106 -18.86 0.24 -2.47
CA GLY A 106 -17.84 0.96 -1.72
C GLY A 106 -16.55 1.13 -2.50
N LEU A 107 -15.69 2.00 -1.99
CA LEU A 107 -14.40 2.35 -2.58
C LEU A 107 -13.27 2.18 -1.54
N ILE A 108 -12.17 1.56 -1.94
CA ILE A 108 -10.89 1.62 -1.23
C ILE A 108 -9.92 2.38 -2.13
N VAL A 109 -9.32 3.44 -1.60
CA VAL A 109 -8.49 4.36 -2.38
C VAL A 109 -7.13 4.53 -1.71
N SER A 110 -6.06 4.14 -2.41
CA SER A 110 -4.72 4.60 -2.13
C SER A 110 -4.36 5.67 -3.16
N SER A 111 -4.25 6.92 -2.72
CA SER A 111 -4.14 8.06 -3.63
C SER A 111 -2.70 8.36 -4.04
N VAL A 112 -2.54 8.96 -5.22
CA VAL A 112 -1.26 9.47 -5.73
C VAL A 112 -0.71 10.63 -4.89
N GLY A 113 -1.53 11.24 -4.03
CA GLY A 113 -1.18 12.49 -3.35
C GLY A 113 -1.79 13.69 -4.05
N GLY A 114 -2.06 14.71 -3.26
CA GLY A 114 -3.07 15.70 -3.53
C GLY A 114 -2.78 16.76 -4.58
N GLY A 115 -3.75 17.23 -5.07
CA GLY A 115 -4.09 18.58 -5.48
C GLY A 115 -5.52 18.77 -5.01
N ASP A 116 -5.91 20.00 -4.73
CA ASP A 116 -7.24 20.37 -4.24
C ASP A 116 -8.36 19.73 -5.09
N SER A 117 -8.11 19.58 -6.38
CA SER A 117 -9.05 19.00 -7.34
C SER A 117 -9.33 17.48 -7.17
N LEU A 118 -8.44 16.71 -6.56
CA LEU A 118 -8.71 15.32 -6.21
C LEU A 118 -9.52 15.24 -4.91
N VAL A 119 -9.16 16.05 -3.92
CA VAL A 119 -9.89 16.19 -2.66
C VAL A 119 -11.34 16.57 -2.97
N ASP A 120 -11.58 17.56 -3.85
CA ASP A 120 -12.91 17.97 -4.29
C ASP A 120 -13.68 16.82 -4.96
N SER A 121 -13.01 16.06 -5.83
CA SER A 121 -13.62 14.91 -6.51
C SER A 121 -14.05 13.83 -5.53
N LEU A 122 -13.19 13.48 -4.56
CA LEU A 122 -13.47 12.47 -3.54
C LEU A 122 -14.47 12.95 -2.49
N SER A 123 -14.42 14.23 -2.10
CA SER A 123 -15.34 14.83 -1.12
C SER A 123 -16.79 14.88 -1.63
N SER A 124 -16.99 14.89 -2.95
CA SER A 124 -18.32 14.84 -3.57
C SER A 124 -18.92 13.42 -3.62
N VAL A 125 -18.12 12.38 -3.35
CA VAL A 125 -18.54 10.97 -3.42
C VAL A 125 -19.39 10.62 -2.21
N ARG A 126 -20.60 10.10 -2.44
CA ARG A 126 -21.51 9.61 -1.40
C ARG A 126 -21.37 8.10 -1.13
N THR A 127 -20.66 7.39 -1.99
CA THR A 127 -20.37 5.96 -1.81
C THR A 127 -19.43 5.79 -0.62
N PRO A 128 -19.69 4.85 0.30
CA PRO A 128 -18.77 4.52 1.39
C PRO A 128 -17.33 4.37 0.91
N MET A 129 -16.40 5.00 1.61
CA MET A 129 -15.00 5.02 1.16
C MET A 129 -14.04 4.86 2.33
N VAL A 130 -12.97 4.11 2.10
CA VAL A 130 -11.79 3.99 2.97
C VAL A 130 -10.55 4.44 2.22
N ILE A 131 -9.81 5.37 2.81
CA ILE A 131 -8.47 5.73 2.34
C ILE A 131 -7.49 4.75 2.97
N VAL A 132 -6.56 4.22 2.18
CA VAL A 132 -5.54 3.30 2.68
C VAL A 132 -4.13 3.81 2.36
N ASP A 133 -3.21 3.63 3.31
CA ASP A 133 -1.79 3.97 3.22
C ASP A 133 -1.51 5.48 3.12
N ARG A 134 -1.96 6.15 2.08
CA ARG A 134 -1.69 7.57 1.79
C ARG A 134 -2.84 8.45 2.29
N ASP A 135 -2.62 9.16 3.38
CA ASP A 135 -3.60 10.09 3.96
C ASP A 135 -3.92 11.23 2.98
N LEU A 136 -5.21 11.55 2.89
CA LEU A 136 -5.72 12.68 2.12
C LEU A 136 -6.35 13.67 3.10
N GLU A 137 -5.65 14.76 3.35
CA GLU A 137 -6.20 15.86 4.15
C GLU A 137 -7.50 16.37 3.53
N HIS A 138 -8.48 16.68 4.36
CA HIS A 138 -9.79 17.24 3.97
C HIS A 138 -10.78 16.26 3.28
N VAL A 139 -10.45 14.97 3.12
CA VAL A 139 -11.44 13.97 2.68
C VAL A 139 -12.11 13.34 3.91
N ASN A 140 -13.45 13.41 3.95
CA ASN A 140 -14.24 12.81 5.02
C ASN A 140 -14.46 11.31 4.76
N ALA A 141 -13.42 10.50 4.95
CA ALA A 141 -13.43 9.06 4.75
C ALA A 141 -12.65 8.34 5.87
N ASP A 142 -12.97 7.07 6.11
CA ASP A 142 -12.16 6.26 7.02
C ASP A 142 -10.74 6.12 6.50
N LEU A 143 -9.78 6.05 7.41
CA LEU A 143 -8.37 5.89 7.09
C LEU A 143 -7.82 4.64 7.77
N VAL A 144 -7.08 3.85 7.00
CA VAL A 144 -6.28 2.73 7.51
C VAL A 144 -4.86 2.87 6.97
N ARG A 145 -3.88 3.07 7.84
CA ARG A 145 -2.47 3.22 7.44
C ARG A 145 -1.52 2.77 8.54
N ILE A 146 -0.26 2.57 8.17
CA ILE A 146 0.85 2.43 9.12
C ILE A 146 1.25 3.80 9.67
N ASP A 147 1.89 3.83 10.85
CA ASP A 147 2.58 5.03 11.32
C ASP A 147 3.92 5.19 10.61
N HIS A 148 3.90 5.91 9.49
CA HIS A 148 5.06 6.10 8.63
C HIS A 148 6.19 6.88 9.31
N GLU A 149 5.86 7.87 10.14
CA GLU A 149 6.87 8.67 10.86
C GLU A 149 7.57 7.81 11.93
N MET A 150 6.78 7.10 12.73
CA MET A 150 7.34 6.19 13.72
C MET A 150 8.16 5.07 13.07
N GLY A 151 7.73 4.52 11.95
CA GLY A 151 8.47 3.50 11.22
C GLY A 151 9.84 3.99 10.75
N ALA A 152 9.91 5.16 10.15
CA ALA A 152 11.17 5.76 9.72
C ALA A 152 12.07 6.14 10.91
N TYR A 153 11.47 6.60 11.99
CA TYR A 153 12.18 6.83 13.25
C TYR A 153 12.82 5.53 13.77
N LEU A 154 12.08 4.42 13.78
CA LEU A 154 12.60 3.10 14.21
C LEU A 154 13.72 2.62 13.28
N ALA A 155 13.56 2.76 11.95
CA ALA A 155 14.58 2.40 10.97
C ALA A 155 15.90 3.14 11.20
N THR A 156 15.80 4.46 11.33
CA THR A 156 16.97 5.32 11.52
C THR A 156 17.60 5.09 12.89
N SER A 157 16.78 4.94 13.94
CA SER A 157 17.26 4.62 15.29
C SER A 157 18.01 3.30 15.37
N HIS A 158 17.56 2.28 14.61
CA HIS A 158 18.28 1.01 14.49
C HIS A 158 19.70 1.23 13.93
N LEU A 159 19.84 1.99 12.84
CA LEU A 159 21.14 2.30 12.26
C LEU A 159 22.03 3.11 13.25
N LEU A 160 21.44 4.06 13.96
CA LEU A 160 22.12 4.82 15.00
C LEU A 160 22.60 3.95 16.18
N GLN A 161 21.78 2.97 16.60
CA GLN A 161 22.12 2.00 17.65
C GLN A 161 23.26 1.05 17.22
N LEU A 162 23.37 0.73 15.93
CA LEU A 162 24.50 0.01 15.37
C LEU A 162 25.80 0.83 15.36
N GLY A 163 25.73 2.13 15.64
CA GLY A 163 26.88 3.02 15.69
C GLY A 163 27.06 3.91 14.46
N HIS A 164 26.18 3.82 13.46
CA HIS A 164 26.24 4.71 12.32
C HIS A 164 25.95 6.15 12.73
N ARG A 165 26.68 7.10 12.10
CA ARG A 165 26.43 8.54 12.22
C ARG A 165 26.33 9.21 10.86
N HIS A 166 26.92 8.58 9.83
CA HIS A 166 26.87 8.99 8.43
C HIS A 166 25.77 8.15 7.75
N ILE A 167 24.51 8.56 7.92
CA ILE A 167 23.33 7.88 7.41
C ILE A 167 22.68 8.77 6.35
N ALA A 168 22.63 8.33 5.10
CA ALA A 168 21.88 9.01 4.06
C ALA A 168 20.44 8.51 4.00
N CYS A 169 19.53 9.35 3.48
CA CYS A 169 18.14 9.01 3.24
C CYS A 169 17.82 9.11 1.75
N ILE A 170 17.39 8.02 1.14
CA ILE A 170 16.79 8.08 -0.19
C ILE A 170 15.28 8.17 0.03
N CYS A 171 14.73 9.39 -0.01
CA CYS A 171 13.32 9.66 0.26
C CYS A 171 12.44 9.43 -0.98
N GLY A 172 11.12 9.44 -0.77
CA GLY A 172 10.15 9.40 -1.88
C GLY A 172 9.79 10.80 -2.38
N PRO A 173 8.84 10.89 -3.34
CA PRO A 173 8.42 12.16 -3.93
C PRO A 173 7.88 13.14 -2.88
N ALA A 174 8.43 14.35 -2.84
CA ALA A 174 8.17 15.36 -1.81
C ALA A 174 6.69 15.76 -1.68
N GLN A 175 5.88 15.56 -2.72
CA GLN A 175 4.45 15.85 -2.72
C GLN A 175 3.60 14.81 -1.99
N THR A 176 4.14 13.61 -1.72
CA THR A 176 3.38 12.54 -1.07
C THR A 176 3.42 12.64 0.45
N SER A 177 2.30 12.41 1.12
CA SER A 177 2.21 12.42 2.60
C SER A 177 3.15 11.38 3.23
N VAL A 178 3.24 10.20 2.60
CA VAL A 178 4.10 9.09 3.05
C VAL A 178 5.57 9.49 3.05
N ALA A 179 6.06 10.10 1.95
CA ALA A 179 7.46 10.55 1.88
C ALA A 179 7.78 11.61 2.93
N LYS A 180 6.88 12.58 3.14
CA LYS A 180 7.04 13.62 4.17
C LYS A 180 7.14 13.02 5.57
N MET A 181 6.25 12.10 5.92
CA MET A 181 6.25 11.45 7.23
C MET A 181 7.50 10.59 7.44
N ARG A 182 7.92 9.80 6.43
CA ARG A 182 9.13 8.97 6.53
C ARG A 182 10.38 9.85 6.67
N LEU A 183 10.47 10.93 5.92
CA LEU A 183 11.57 11.89 6.04
C LEU A 183 11.58 12.60 7.41
N ALA A 184 10.42 12.96 7.94
CA ALA A 184 10.30 13.55 9.27
C ALA A 184 10.80 12.58 10.37
N GLY A 185 10.44 11.31 10.30
CA GLY A 185 10.93 10.28 11.22
C GLY A 185 12.45 10.10 11.18
N TYR A 186 13.03 10.11 9.98
CA TYR A 186 14.49 10.08 9.80
C TYR A 186 15.15 11.30 10.44
N HIS A 187 14.70 12.52 10.14
CA HIS A 187 15.26 13.74 10.71
C HIS A 187 15.12 13.77 12.24
N ARG A 188 13.98 13.33 12.78
CA ARG A 188 13.77 13.26 14.22
C ARG A 188 14.80 12.38 14.91
N ALA A 189 15.05 11.18 14.38
CA ALA A 189 16.04 10.26 14.95
C ALA A 189 17.47 10.81 14.90
N MET A 190 17.85 11.44 13.79
CA MET A 190 19.17 12.06 13.63
C MET A 190 19.36 13.25 14.59
N LEU A 191 18.33 14.08 14.74
CA LEU A 191 18.34 15.24 15.62
C LEU A 191 18.48 14.85 17.09
N GLU A 192 17.78 13.81 17.55
CA GLU A 192 17.82 13.34 18.94
C GLU A 192 19.23 12.93 19.41
N VAL A 193 20.09 12.49 18.48
CA VAL A 193 21.49 12.14 18.78
C VAL A 193 22.48 13.26 18.40
N GLY A 194 21.97 14.44 18.03
CA GLY A 194 22.79 15.61 17.69
C GLY A 194 23.57 15.47 16.38
N VAL A 195 23.17 14.61 15.46
CA VAL A 195 23.83 14.44 14.18
C VAL A 195 23.20 15.37 13.13
N ALA A 196 24.00 16.27 12.57
CA ALA A 196 23.58 17.12 11.47
C ALA A 196 23.48 16.29 10.17
N VAL A 197 22.42 16.52 9.40
CA VAL A 197 22.19 15.87 8.11
C VAL A 197 22.56 16.86 7.01
N PRO A 198 23.60 16.61 6.21
CA PRO A 198 23.88 17.42 5.03
C PRO A 198 22.77 17.27 4.00
N ASP A 199 22.40 18.35 3.31
CA ASP A 199 21.38 18.33 2.25
C ASP A 199 21.71 17.29 1.15
N ALA A 200 22.98 17.10 0.83
CA ALA A 200 23.46 16.12 -0.15
C ALA A 200 23.15 14.65 0.24
N TRP A 201 22.82 14.39 1.50
CA TRP A 201 22.49 13.05 1.99
C TRP A 201 21.00 12.76 1.96
N VAL A 202 20.16 13.71 1.56
CA VAL A 202 18.74 13.50 1.32
C VAL A 202 18.49 13.55 -0.17
N VAL A 203 18.29 12.39 -0.79
CA VAL A 203 18.12 12.27 -2.25
C VAL A 203 16.71 11.78 -2.54
N GLU A 204 16.00 12.49 -3.44
CA GLU A 204 14.65 12.13 -3.81
C GLU A 204 14.63 10.97 -4.82
N SER A 205 13.65 10.10 -4.70
CA SER A 205 13.32 9.00 -5.61
C SER A 205 11.82 9.00 -5.92
N ASP A 206 11.41 8.17 -6.89
CA ASP A 206 9.99 7.96 -7.25
C ASP A 206 9.40 6.67 -6.66
N PHE A 207 10.00 6.12 -5.61
CA PHE A 207 9.66 4.84 -4.99
C PHE A 207 9.91 3.59 -5.86
N THR A 208 10.65 3.70 -6.97
CA THR A 208 11.01 2.56 -7.84
C THR A 208 12.45 2.09 -7.62
N ALA A 209 12.74 0.84 -7.98
CA ALA A 209 14.11 0.32 -7.92
C ALA A 209 15.08 1.06 -8.86
N PRO A 210 14.71 1.44 -10.11
CA PRO A 210 15.57 2.25 -10.95
C PRO A 210 15.97 3.60 -10.34
N SER A 211 15.01 4.33 -9.73
CA SER A 211 15.34 5.61 -9.08
C SER A 211 16.16 5.42 -7.81
N GLY A 212 15.89 4.36 -7.05
CA GLY A 212 16.70 3.96 -5.90
C GLY A 212 18.15 3.64 -6.29
N TYR A 213 18.34 2.94 -7.42
CA TYR A 213 19.67 2.70 -7.99
C TYR A 213 20.39 4.01 -8.37
N GLN A 214 19.71 4.94 -9.02
CA GLN A 214 20.29 6.23 -9.41
C GLN A 214 20.68 7.07 -8.18
N ALA A 215 19.78 7.18 -7.21
CA ALA A 215 20.02 7.93 -5.97
C ALA A 215 21.17 7.33 -5.15
N ALA A 216 21.21 6.01 -4.99
CA ALA A 216 22.32 5.33 -4.31
C ALA A 216 23.63 5.48 -5.06
N SER A 217 23.61 5.45 -6.39
CA SER A 217 24.80 5.70 -7.22
C SER A 217 25.39 7.08 -6.95
N GLN A 218 24.54 8.12 -6.92
CA GLN A 218 24.96 9.48 -6.61
C GLN A 218 25.62 9.57 -5.22
N LEU A 219 25.02 8.95 -4.20
CA LEU A 219 25.54 8.92 -2.83
C LEU A 219 26.88 8.19 -2.73
N LEU A 220 27.05 7.08 -3.48
CA LEU A 220 28.26 6.26 -3.44
C LEU A 220 29.42 6.84 -4.23
N ASP A 221 29.14 7.68 -5.23
CA ASP A 221 30.15 8.39 -6.04
C ASP A 221 30.62 9.69 -5.36
N GLY A 222 29.90 10.19 -4.33
CA GLY A 222 30.21 11.39 -3.55
C GLY A 222 30.83 11.11 -2.19
N ASP A 223 30.39 11.87 -1.17
CA ASP A 223 30.73 11.66 0.24
C ASP A 223 29.95 10.46 0.77
N ARG A 224 30.62 9.31 0.74
CA ARG A 224 29.98 7.99 0.96
C ARG A 224 29.44 7.87 2.39
N PRO A 225 28.11 7.64 2.55
CA PRO A 225 27.55 7.32 3.86
C PRO A 225 27.98 5.91 4.30
N THR A 226 27.90 5.63 5.60
CA THR A 226 28.09 4.28 6.15
C THR A 226 26.79 3.48 6.18
N ALA A 227 25.66 4.15 6.08
CA ALA A 227 24.33 3.54 5.98
C ALA A 227 23.40 4.36 5.11
N ILE A 228 22.43 3.68 4.48
CA ILE A 228 21.33 4.28 3.72
C ILE A 228 20.01 3.82 4.32
N PHE A 229 19.14 4.78 4.67
CA PHE A 229 17.73 4.55 4.88
C PHE A 229 17.01 4.79 3.55
N ALA A 230 16.46 3.74 2.97
CA ALA A 230 15.66 3.78 1.75
C ALA A 230 14.18 3.91 2.11
N ALA A 231 13.49 4.86 1.49
CA ALA A 231 12.10 5.17 1.82
C ALA A 231 11.12 4.03 1.56
N ASN A 232 11.48 3.04 0.75
CA ASN A 232 10.78 1.76 0.64
C ASN A 232 11.73 0.63 0.19
N ASP A 233 11.26 -0.60 0.18
CA ASP A 233 12.07 -1.77 -0.15
C ASP A 233 12.49 -1.79 -1.63
N MET A 234 11.66 -1.28 -2.54
CA MET A 234 12.05 -1.18 -3.96
C MET A 234 13.23 -0.25 -4.16
N VAL A 235 13.25 0.89 -3.47
CA VAL A 235 14.39 1.81 -3.43
C VAL A 235 15.61 1.12 -2.80
N GLY A 236 15.40 0.38 -1.70
CA GLY A 236 16.45 -0.42 -1.04
C GLY A 236 17.05 -1.47 -1.96
N ILE A 237 16.24 -2.17 -2.75
CA ILE A 237 16.69 -3.14 -3.77
C ILE A 237 17.53 -2.44 -4.85
N GLY A 238 17.10 -1.25 -5.30
CA GLY A 238 17.89 -0.42 -6.20
C GLY A 238 19.24 -0.04 -5.62
N ALA A 239 19.28 0.34 -4.33
CA ALA A 239 20.50 0.67 -3.62
C ALA A 239 21.45 -0.53 -3.46
N LEU A 240 20.91 -1.73 -3.18
CA LEU A 240 21.70 -2.97 -3.18
C LEU A 240 22.39 -3.21 -4.54
N ARG A 241 21.68 -2.99 -5.64
CA ARG A 241 22.22 -3.12 -6.97
C ARG A 241 23.34 -2.12 -7.25
N ALA A 242 23.15 -0.85 -6.87
CA ALA A 242 24.15 0.21 -7.02
C ALA A 242 25.43 -0.09 -6.22
N ALA A 243 25.30 -0.60 -4.99
CA ALA A 243 26.40 -1.03 -4.15
C ALA A 243 27.18 -2.20 -4.78
N ALA A 244 26.48 -3.23 -5.27
CA ALA A 244 27.08 -4.41 -5.88
C ALA A 244 27.91 -4.05 -7.13
N GLU A 245 27.43 -3.16 -7.99
CA GLU A 245 28.18 -2.72 -9.18
C GLU A 245 29.46 -1.94 -8.86
N ARG A 246 29.51 -1.31 -7.68
CA ARG A 246 30.67 -0.57 -7.17
C ARG A 246 31.58 -1.40 -6.28
N ASN A 247 31.32 -2.71 -6.16
CA ASN A 247 32.01 -3.61 -5.24
C ASN A 247 31.96 -3.15 -3.78
N VAL A 248 30.89 -2.45 -3.39
CA VAL A 248 30.58 -2.06 -2.00
C VAL A 248 29.81 -3.19 -1.36
N ARG A 249 30.42 -3.82 -0.35
CA ARG A 249 29.83 -4.98 0.32
C ARG A 249 28.75 -4.53 1.31
N VAL A 250 27.54 -5.10 1.16
CA VAL A 250 26.45 -4.92 2.11
C VAL A 250 26.37 -6.20 2.94
N PRO A 251 26.39 -6.14 4.28
CA PRO A 251 26.41 -4.92 5.12
C PRO A 251 27.84 -4.46 5.51
N ALA A 252 28.92 -5.13 5.08
CA ALA A 252 30.27 -4.93 5.63
C ALA A 252 30.84 -3.51 5.40
N ASP A 253 30.57 -2.91 4.26
CA ASP A 253 31.08 -1.57 3.89
C ASP A 253 29.93 -0.52 3.92
N LEU A 254 28.68 -0.96 3.81
CA LEU A 254 27.48 -0.11 3.77
C LEU A 254 26.29 -0.87 4.32
N SER A 255 25.60 -0.32 5.30
CA SER A 255 24.29 -0.82 5.74
C SER A 255 23.16 -0.23 4.87
N ILE A 256 22.19 -1.06 4.50
CA ILE A 256 20.99 -0.61 3.77
C ILE A 256 19.74 -1.06 4.52
N MET A 257 18.87 -0.11 4.83
CA MET A 257 17.61 -0.31 5.53
C MET A 257 16.45 0.07 4.63
N GLY A 258 15.46 -0.81 4.45
CA GLY A 258 14.24 -0.59 3.68
C GLY A 258 13.06 -0.15 4.51
N PHE A 259 11.89 -0.14 3.87
CA PHE A 259 10.58 0.10 4.46
C PHE A 259 9.51 -0.60 3.61
N ASP A 260 8.48 -1.15 4.20
CA ASP A 260 7.27 -1.83 3.70
C ASP A 260 7.24 -3.33 4.04
N ASP A 261 8.36 -4.03 4.08
CA ASP A 261 8.48 -5.48 4.25
C ASP A 261 7.76 -6.27 3.16
N ILE A 262 7.98 -5.88 1.88
CA ILE A 262 7.45 -6.65 0.75
C ILE A 262 8.06 -8.06 0.72
N GLN A 263 7.32 -9.04 0.20
CA GLN A 263 7.77 -10.42 0.16
C GLN A 263 9.15 -10.59 -0.48
N MET A 264 9.49 -9.77 -1.49
CA MET A 264 10.77 -9.83 -2.20
C MET A 264 11.97 -9.50 -1.32
N SER A 265 11.81 -8.70 -0.25
CA SER A 265 12.89 -8.24 0.63
C SER A 265 13.64 -9.38 1.33
N GLN A 266 13.01 -10.52 1.52
CA GLN A 266 13.65 -11.72 2.10
C GLN A 266 14.42 -12.57 1.08
N TYR A 267 14.22 -12.36 -0.23
CA TYR A 267 14.80 -13.16 -1.30
C TYR A 267 15.92 -12.46 -2.07
N VAL A 268 16.14 -11.15 -1.84
CA VAL A 268 17.32 -10.45 -2.36
C VAL A 268 18.55 -10.83 -1.55
N TYR A 269 19.74 -10.60 -2.10
CA TYR A 269 21.00 -10.89 -1.42
C TYR A 269 21.86 -9.64 -1.27
N PRO A 270 22.27 -9.28 -0.05
CA PRO A 270 21.77 -9.83 1.24
C PRO A 270 20.28 -9.57 1.44
N ALA A 271 19.60 -10.39 2.27
CA ALA A 271 18.21 -10.18 2.60
C ALA A 271 18.02 -8.83 3.29
N LEU A 272 17.05 -8.03 2.81
CA LEU A 272 16.90 -6.62 3.19
C LEU A 272 16.25 -6.48 4.57
N THR A 273 16.98 -5.89 5.53
CA THR A 273 16.44 -5.39 6.80
C THR A 273 15.50 -4.23 6.49
N THR A 274 14.31 -4.23 7.08
CA THR A 274 13.26 -3.29 6.72
C THR A 274 12.35 -2.96 7.90
N VAL A 275 11.44 -2.04 7.71
CA VAL A 275 10.33 -1.73 8.60
C VAL A 275 9.04 -2.10 7.91
N GLY A 276 8.16 -2.75 8.61
CA GLY A 276 6.88 -3.12 8.04
C GLY A 276 5.87 -3.56 9.07
N GLN A 277 4.80 -4.01 8.54
CA GLN A 277 3.74 -4.80 9.14
C GLN A 277 3.19 -5.70 8.03
N SER A 278 2.34 -6.63 8.38
CA SER A 278 1.69 -7.45 7.36
C SER A 278 0.84 -6.59 6.42
N ILE A 279 1.32 -6.39 5.19
CA ILE A 279 0.62 -5.63 4.14
C ILE A 279 -0.73 -6.29 3.83
N LEU A 280 -0.78 -7.63 3.82
CA LEU A 280 -2.01 -8.40 3.67
C LEU A 280 -3.03 -8.04 4.75
N GLN A 281 -2.62 -8.01 6.02
CA GLN A 281 -3.51 -7.65 7.14
C GLN A 281 -3.98 -6.20 7.05
N LEU A 282 -3.14 -5.28 6.58
CA LEU A 282 -3.56 -3.89 6.33
C LEU A 282 -4.67 -3.83 5.29
N GLY A 283 -4.55 -4.62 4.22
CA GLY A 283 -5.59 -4.77 3.20
C GLY A 283 -6.88 -5.37 3.76
N GLU A 284 -6.79 -6.44 4.55
CA GLU A 284 -7.95 -7.05 5.22
C GLU A 284 -8.67 -6.05 6.14
N GLN A 285 -7.91 -5.28 6.94
CA GLN A 285 -8.47 -4.26 7.83
C GLN A 285 -9.18 -3.14 7.07
N ALA A 286 -8.61 -2.69 5.94
CA ALA A 286 -9.25 -1.68 5.09
C ALA A 286 -10.58 -2.21 4.52
N ALA A 287 -10.61 -3.46 4.06
CA ALA A 287 -11.83 -4.10 3.57
C ALA A 287 -12.86 -4.30 4.69
N GLU A 288 -12.43 -4.72 5.88
CA GLU A 288 -13.31 -4.88 7.04
C GLU A 288 -14.00 -3.56 7.42
N VAL A 289 -13.22 -2.47 7.52
CA VAL A 289 -13.76 -1.14 7.83
C VAL A 289 -14.80 -0.72 6.79
N LEU A 290 -14.49 -0.92 5.50
CA LEU A 290 -15.41 -0.59 4.41
C LEU A 290 -16.70 -1.40 4.47
N LEU A 291 -16.62 -2.73 4.58
CA LEU A 291 -17.80 -3.60 4.58
C LEU A 291 -18.67 -3.36 5.82
N ARG A 292 -18.08 -3.02 6.96
CA ARG A 292 -18.81 -2.60 8.15
C ARG A 292 -19.61 -1.31 7.88
N ARG A 293 -18.99 -0.31 7.23
CA ARG A 293 -19.68 0.96 6.88
C ARG A 293 -20.81 0.73 5.87
N ILE A 294 -20.64 -0.14 4.89
CA ILE A 294 -21.68 -0.52 3.93
C ILE A 294 -22.87 -1.17 4.64
N SER A 295 -22.60 -2.13 5.54
CA SER A 295 -23.65 -2.90 6.22
C SER A 295 -24.49 -2.07 7.21
N THR A 296 -23.82 -1.17 7.93
CA THR A 296 -24.48 -0.35 8.95
C THR A 296 -25.18 0.87 8.38
N ARG A 297 -24.89 1.26 7.13
CA ARG A 297 -25.32 2.54 6.52
C ARG A 297 -25.15 3.72 7.47
N SER A 298 -24.07 3.68 8.23
CA SER A 298 -23.89 4.48 9.43
C SER A 298 -23.39 5.88 9.08
N ASP A 299 -24.07 6.88 9.64
CA ASP A 299 -23.54 8.24 9.82
C ASP A 299 -22.50 8.30 10.96
N SER A 300 -21.89 7.16 11.29
CA SER A 300 -20.83 7.09 12.32
C SER A 300 -19.67 8.03 11.95
N PRO A 301 -19.03 8.64 12.96
CA PRO A 301 -17.84 9.45 12.71
C PRO A 301 -16.76 8.66 11.97
N VAL A 302 -15.96 9.37 11.21
CA VAL A 302 -14.81 8.82 10.49
C VAL A 302 -13.85 8.18 11.49
N GLN A 303 -13.37 6.98 11.15
CA GLN A 303 -12.39 6.23 11.93
C GLN A 303 -10.99 6.40 11.30
N ARG A 304 -9.99 6.60 12.15
CA ARG A 304 -8.58 6.65 11.74
C ARG A 304 -7.85 5.51 12.44
N MET A 305 -7.58 4.44 11.70
CA MET A 305 -6.82 3.29 12.17
C MET A 305 -5.37 3.45 11.77
N ILE A 306 -4.50 3.68 12.76
CA ILE A 306 -3.06 3.80 12.57
C ILE A 306 -2.42 2.58 13.19
N VAL A 307 -1.77 1.76 12.37
CA VAL A 307 -1.15 0.51 12.79
C VAL A 307 0.32 0.75 13.13
N ALA A 308 0.77 0.20 14.24
CA ALA A 308 2.13 0.35 14.69
C ALA A 308 3.10 -0.42 13.78
N PRO A 309 4.21 0.20 13.34
CA PRO A 309 5.27 -0.47 12.59
C PRO A 309 6.16 -1.32 13.49
N SER A 310 6.87 -2.27 12.89
CA SER A 310 7.91 -3.05 13.58
C SER A 310 9.16 -3.19 12.70
N LEU A 311 10.31 -3.37 13.35
CA LEU A 311 11.56 -3.70 12.66
C LEU A 311 11.55 -5.17 12.25
N VAL A 312 11.97 -5.42 11.03
CA VAL A 312 12.21 -6.77 10.48
C VAL A 312 13.68 -6.90 10.14
N LEU A 313 14.44 -7.41 11.10
CA LEU A 313 15.89 -7.55 10.96
C LEU A 313 16.24 -8.73 10.05
N ARG A 314 17.15 -8.48 9.09
CA ARG A 314 17.68 -9.47 8.16
C ARG A 314 19.21 -9.31 8.05
N GLU A 315 19.76 -9.29 6.84
CA GLU A 315 21.21 -9.40 6.59
C GLU A 315 21.87 -8.09 6.14
N SER A 316 21.09 -7.07 5.76
CA SER A 316 21.59 -5.88 5.08
C SER A 316 22.09 -4.76 6.00
N THR A 317 22.08 -4.96 7.32
CA THR A 317 22.56 -3.99 8.30
C THR A 317 23.55 -4.63 9.28
N ALA A 318 24.64 -3.92 9.60
CA ALA A 318 25.64 -4.31 10.60
C ALA A 318 26.27 -3.05 11.19
N PRO A 319 27.03 -3.12 12.30
CA PRO A 319 27.84 -1.99 12.75
C PRO A 319 28.76 -1.47 11.64
N PRO A 320 28.99 -0.13 11.58
CA PRO A 320 29.91 0.41 10.59
C PRO A 320 31.29 -0.22 10.74
N ALA A 321 31.96 -0.47 9.59
CA ALA A 321 33.36 -0.87 9.64
C ALA A 321 34.11 0.15 10.49
N THR A 322 34.66 -0.28 11.61
CA THR A 322 35.47 0.59 12.47
C THR A 322 36.56 1.19 11.59
N ALA A 323 36.60 2.53 11.52
CA ALA A 323 37.78 3.20 11.02
C ALA A 323 38.96 2.74 11.89
N PHE A 324 39.67 1.69 11.44
CA PHE A 324 40.99 1.42 11.97
C PHE A 324 41.87 2.63 11.60
N ASN A 325 42.21 3.42 12.61
CA ASN A 325 43.20 4.45 12.67
C ASN A 325 42.67 5.89 12.87
N GLU A 326 42.40 6.19 14.15
CA GLU A 326 42.91 7.42 14.71
C GLU A 326 43.81 7.08 15.92
N PHE A 327 44.96 6.41 15.64
CA PHE A 327 46.13 6.35 16.55
C PHE A 327 47.27 5.65 15.82
N ARG A 328 47.97 6.40 14.93
CA ARG A 328 49.40 6.29 14.72
C ARG A 328 50.00 7.63 14.41
#